data_7b21fa9ea9ccd2c567d4cb3eb0462e64
#
_entry.id   7b21fa9ea9ccd2c567d4cb3eb0462e64
#
_cell.length_a   1.000
_cell.length_b   1.000
_cell.length_c   1.000
_cell.angle_alpha   90.00
_cell.angle_beta   90.00
_cell.angle_gamma   90.00
#
_symmetry.space_group_name_H-M   'P 1'
#
loop_
_entity.id
_entity.type
_entity.pdbx_description
1 polymer ?
#
loop_
_entity_poly.entity_id
_entity_poly.type
_entity_poly.pdbx_seq_one_letter_code
_entity_poly.pdbx_strand_id
1 'polypeptide(L)'
;MLNSNERMGFIIEYMSSYDEKIKMANKNGLFDAAKMFELFAIEVCNVWFGQKFSNLNDETATYPYVDLISENRELLVQVSTVQDVPTKIKTTLEKIRDSKDKKCSDLKNIVFFVLSNNSIDKVREYSGDNQIGSISFTIKDNLITTNDIITKAQNDLNFQKKLYKVLKDEYENFNINIRKFKGALELSNSGLKNIEG
;
A
#
# COMPACT_ATOMS: atom_id res chain seq x y z
N MET A 1 -22.36 15.42 8.54
CA MET A 1 -21.50 14.21 8.74
C MET A 1 -22.07 13.12 7.84
N LEU A 2 -21.24 12.48 7.01
CA LEU A 2 -21.72 11.42 6.10
C LEU A 2 -22.28 10.22 6.89
N ASN A 3 -23.36 9.62 6.38
CA ASN A 3 -23.89 8.37 6.91
C ASN A 3 -23.00 7.17 6.54
N SER A 4 -23.33 5.97 7.03
CA SER A 4 -22.52 4.77 6.78
C SER A 4 -22.45 4.38 5.32
N ASN A 5 -23.57 4.50 4.59
CA ASN A 5 -23.64 4.13 3.17
C ASN A 5 -22.83 5.09 2.30
N GLU A 6 -22.87 6.38 2.59
CA GLU A 6 -22.09 7.40 1.88
C GLU A 6 -20.59 7.19 2.09
N ARG A 7 -20.17 6.89 3.34
CA ARG A 7 -18.77 6.53 3.60
C ARG A 7 -18.35 5.27 2.87
N MET A 8 -19.20 4.26 2.85
CA MET A 8 -18.93 3.01 2.17
C MET A 8 -18.79 3.20 0.65
N GLY A 9 -19.69 3.98 0.05
CA GLY A 9 -19.60 4.34 -1.36
C GLY A 9 -18.25 5.01 -1.70
N PHE A 10 -17.82 5.99 -0.90
CA PHE A 10 -16.52 6.63 -1.06
C PHE A 10 -15.34 5.64 -0.93
N ILE A 11 -15.37 4.77 0.08
CA ILE A 11 -14.33 3.76 0.30
C ILE A 11 -14.19 2.84 -0.92
N ILE A 12 -15.31 2.31 -1.42
CA ILE A 12 -15.31 1.42 -2.59
C ILE A 12 -14.74 2.14 -3.81
N GLU A 13 -15.25 3.33 -4.13
CA GLU A 13 -14.79 4.12 -5.28
C GLU A 13 -13.29 4.43 -5.18
N TYR A 14 -12.85 4.91 -4.01
CA TYR A 14 -11.45 5.30 -3.81
C TYR A 14 -10.53 4.10 -3.93
N MET A 15 -10.79 3.02 -3.19
CA MET A 15 -9.96 1.81 -3.20
C MET A 15 -9.90 1.14 -4.56
N SER A 16 -11.04 1.09 -5.29
CA SER A 16 -11.09 0.50 -6.62
C SER A 16 -10.33 1.30 -7.69
N SER A 17 -10.20 2.62 -7.52
CA SER A 17 -9.52 3.52 -8.47
C SER A 17 -8.09 3.88 -8.07
N TYR A 18 -7.63 3.48 -6.88
CA TYR A 18 -6.35 3.93 -6.34
C TYR A 18 -5.16 3.48 -7.20
N ASP A 19 -5.13 2.21 -7.62
CA ASP A 19 -4.06 1.66 -8.48
C ASP A 19 -3.95 2.43 -9.80
N GLU A 20 -5.08 2.77 -10.42
CA GLU A 20 -5.10 3.56 -11.65
C GLU A 20 -4.60 5.00 -11.44
N LYS A 21 -4.98 5.61 -10.32
CA LYS A 21 -4.51 6.96 -9.97
C LYS A 21 -2.99 7.00 -9.79
N ILE A 22 -2.43 6.02 -9.10
CA ILE A 22 -0.97 5.92 -8.90
C ILE A 22 -0.25 5.69 -10.23
N LYS A 23 -0.72 4.77 -11.07
CA LYS A 23 -0.16 4.53 -12.41
C LYS A 23 -0.19 5.80 -13.28
N MET A 24 -1.30 6.52 -13.25
CA MET A 24 -1.47 7.76 -14.00
C MET A 24 -0.53 8.87 -13.49
N ALA A 25 -0.39 9.02 -12.18
CA ALA A 25 0.53 9.98 -11.57
C ALA A 25 1.98 9.69 -11.97
N ASN A 26 2.40 8.42 -11.89
CA ASN A 26 3.74 7.99 -12.28
C ASN A 26 4.02 8.25 -13.78
N LYS A 27 3.08 7.88 -14.66
CA LYS A 27 3.21 8.12 -16.12
C LYS A 27 3.41 9.60 -16.47
N ASN A 28 2.86 10.50 -15.67
CA ASN A 28 2.97 11.94 -15.86
C ASN A 28 4.14 12.57 -15.08
N GLY A 29 5.00 11.77 -14.45
CA GLY A 29 6.15 12.28 -13.69
C GLY A 29 5.78 13.12 -12.47
N LEU A 30 4.55 12.96 -11.96
CA LEU A 30 4.04 13.80 -10.87
C LEU A 30 4.61 13.43 -9.52
N PHE A 31 4.92 12.13 -9.33
CA PHE A 31 5.34 11.58 -8.05
C PHE A 31 6.17 10.31 -8.23
N ASP A 32 6.94 9.98 -7.20
CA ASP A 32 7.42 8.61 -7.01
C ASP A 32 6.23 7.73 -6.54
N ALA A 33 5.66 7.00 -7.48
CA ALA A 33 4.46 6.18 -7.24
C ALA A 33 4.69 5.11 -6.16
N ALA A 34 5.89 4.54 -6.08
CA ALA A 34 6.23 3.55 -5.08
C ALA A 34 6.17 4.17 -3.68
N LYS A 35 6.80 5.32 -3.50
CA LYS A 35 6.82 6.03 -2.21
C LYS A 35 5.43 6.46 -1.77
N MET A 36 4.61 6.96 -2.69
CA MET A 36 3.22 7.31 -2.36
C MET A 36 2.41 6.10 -1.93
N PHE A 37 2.61 4.97 -2.60
CA PHE A 37 1.93 3.74 -2.26
C PHE A 37 2.38 3.21 -0.88
N GLU A 38 3.66 3.28 -0.56
CA GLU A 38 4.17 2.91 0.76
C GLU A 38 3.57 3.79 1.87
N LEU A 39 3.51 5.12 1.66
CA LEU A 39 2.89 6.05 2.63
C LEU A 39 1.40 5.75 2.82
N PHE A 40 0.67 5.52 1.75
CA PHE A 40 -0.73 5.10 1.81
C PHE A 40 -0.90 3.78 2.56
N ALA A 41 -0.04 2.80 2.28
CA ALA A 41 -0.07 1.51 2.94
C ALA A 41 0.20 1.62 4.46
N ILE A 42 1.08 2.52 4.90
CA ILE A 42 1.31 2.80 6.33
C ILE A 42 -0.01 3.21 6.99
N GLU A 43 -0.71 4.19 6.43
CA GLU A 43 -1.95 4.69 7.03
C GLU A 43 -3.05 3.63 7.07
N VAL A 44 -3.19 2.83 6.01
CA VAL A 44 -4.16 1.73 6.00
C VAL A 44 -3.77 0.63 6.99
N CYS A 45 -2.49 0.26 7.08
CA CYS A 45 -2.00 -0.70 8.07
C CYS A 45 -2.20 -0.20 9.50
N ASN A 46 -1.97 1.08 9.77
CA ASN A 46 -2.24 1.69 11.09
C ASN A 46 -3.70 1.48 11.52
N VAL A 47 -4.63 1.67 10.58
CA VAL A 47 -6.06 1.46 10.86
C VAL A 47 -6.41 -0.02 10.95
N TRP A 48 -5.82 -0.86 10.07
CA TRP A 48 -6.11 -2.29 10.00
C TRP A 48 -5.68 -3.03 11.27
N PHE A 49 -4.45 -2.78 11.71
CA PHE A 49 -3.85 -3.48 12.86
C PHE A 49 -4.04 -2.72 14.18
N GLY A 50 -4.49 -1.46 14.16
CA GLY A 50 -4.64 -0.64 15.35
C GLY A 50 -3.32 -0.29 16.04
N GLN A 51 -2.21 -0.30 15.32
CA GLN A 51 -0.86 0.06 15.79
C GLN A 51 -0.11 0.85 14.72
N LYS A 52 0.96 1.53 15.12
CA LYS A 52 1.76 2.34 14.19
C LYS A 52 2.73 1.49 13.38
N PHE A 53 2.89 1.88 12.13
CA PHE A 53 3.88 1.36 11.20
C PHE A 53 4.79 2.48 10.72
N SER A 54 6.04 2.14 10.41
CA SER A 54 7.01 3.03 9.77
C SER A 54 7.59 2.36 8.52
N ASN A 55 8.12 3.19 7.60
CA ASN A 55 8.81 2.70 6.43
C ASN A 55 10.23 2.28 6.82
N LEU A 56 10.60 1.04 6.54
CA LEU A 56 11.93 0.52 6.81
C LEU A 56 13.02 1.17 5.95
N ASN A 57 12.66 1.65 4.76
CA ASN A 57 13.57 2.35 3.87
C ASN A 57 13.98 3.73 4.39
N ASP A 58 13.22 4.33 5.32
CA ASP A 58 13.58 5.57 5.98
C ASP A 58 14.63 5.34 7.10
N GLU A 59 14.70 4.13 7.69
CA GLU A 59 15.65 3.78 8.75
C GLU A 59 16.99 3.29 8.19
N THR A 60 16.97 2.56 7.07
CA THR A 60 18.17 1.99 6.43
C THR A 60 17.98 1.98 4.93
N ALA A 61 18.91 2.51 4.16
CA ALA A 61 18.83 2.75 2.72
C ALA A 61 18.45 1.52 1.84
N THR A 62 18.36 0.32 2.39
CA THR A 62 17.84 -0.88 1.71
C THR A 62 17.54 -1.97 2.73
N TYR A 63 16.31 -2.05 3.18
CA TYR A 63 15.83 -3.30 3.78
C TYR A 63 15.32 -4.18 2.63
N PRO A 64 16.00 -5.28 2.30
CA PRO A 64 15.88 -5.85 0.94
C PRO A 64 14.58 -6.63 0.69
N TYR A 65 13.69 -6.80 1.68
CA TYR A 65 12.63 -7.81 1.55
C TYR A 65 11.25 -7.35 2.01
N VAL A 66 11.15 -6.27 2.77
CA VAL A 66 9.90 -5.76 3.33
C VAL A 66 9.93 -4.24 3.39
N ASP A 67 8.77 -3.62 3.30
CA ASP A 67 8.66 -2.18 3.17
C ASP A 67 8.33 -1.51 4.51
N LEU A 68 7.46 -2.13 5.32
CA LEU A 68 6.97 -1.55 6.56
C LEU A 68 7.23 -2.44 7.77
N ILE A 69 7.38 -1.80 8.94
CA ILE A 69 7.52 -2.48 10.23
C ILE A 69 6.59 -1.85 11.26
N SER A 70 5.97 -2.69 12.10
CA SER A 70 5.19 -2.22 13.24
C SER A 70 6.08 -1.64 14.35
N GLU A 71 5.54 -0.72 15.15
CA GLU A 71 6.26 -0.06 16.26
C GLU A 71 6.83 -1.07 17.27
N ASN A 72 6.11 -2.16 17.55
CA ASN A 72 6.58 -3.25 18.42
C ASN A 72 7.54 -4.23 17.73
N ARG A 73 7.87 -4.00 16.44
CA ARG A 73 8.79 -4.79 15.61
C ARG A 73 8.42 -6.28 15.45
N GLU A 74 7.16 -6.63 15.66
CA GLU A 74 6.69 -8.02 15.56
C GLU A 74 6.04 -8.34 14.22
N LEU A 75 5.58 -7.32 13.48
CA LEU A 75 4.86 -7.48 12.23
C LEU A 75 5.55 -6.69 11.12
N LEU A 76 5.87 -7.39 10.06
CA LEU A 76 6.42 -6.82 8.83
C LEU A 76 5.37 -6.80 7.74
N VAL A 77 5.41 -5.80 6.87
CA VAL A 77 4.52 -5.72 5.73
C VAL A 77 5.32 -5.51 4.45
N GLN A 78 5.10 -6.41 3.49
CA GLN A 78 5.51 -6.23 2.11
C GLN A 78 4.36 -5.60 1.33
N VAL A 79 4.61 -4.43 0.77
CA VAL A 79 3.62 -3.69 -0.02
C VAL A 79 3.80 -4.01 -1.51
N SER A 80 2.71 -4.21 -2.25
CA SER A 80 2.81 -4.56 -3.67
C SER A 80 1.61 -4.11 -4.49
N THR A 81 1.90 -3.62 -5.70
CA THR A 81 0.91 -3.34 -6.76
C THR A 81 1.05 -4.29 -7.94
N VAL A 82 1.90 -5.33 -7.82
CA VAL A 82 2.15 -6.26 -8.93
C VAL A 82 0.94 -7.14 -9.23
N GLN A 83 0.81 -7.53 -10.49
CA GLN A 83 -0.27 -8.42 -10.94
C GLN A 83 0.01 -9.89 -10.60
N ASP A 84 1.29 -10.29 -10.63
CA ASP A 84 1.72 -11.65 -10.28
C ASP A 84 2.06 -11.73 -8.78
N VAL A 85 1.03 -11.75 -7.98
CA VAL A 85 1.12 -11.83 -6.52
C VAL A 85 1.76 -13.14 -6.04
N PRO A 86 1.43 -14.33 -6.59
CA PRO A 86 2.08 -15.59 -6.18
C PRO A 86 3.59 -15.55 -6.33
N THR A 87 4.11 -15.11 -7.47
CA THR A 87 5.55 -14.98 -7.69
C THR A 87 6.18 -13.98 -6.72
N LYS A 88 5.51 -12.85 -6.45
CA LYS A 88 6.01 -11.86 -5.48
C LYS A 88 6.10 -12.45 -4.08
N ILE A 89 5.07 -13.16 -3.61
CA ILE A 89 5.07 -13.84 -2.31
C ILE A 89 6.24 -14.83 -2.25
N LYS A 90 6.31 -15.76 -3.21
CA LYS A 90 7.35 -16.78 -3.27
C LYS A 90 8.76 -16.17 -3.22
N THR A 91 9.05 -15.23 -4.10
CA THR A 91 10.39 -14.62 -4.18
C THR A 91 10.75 -13.82 -2.94
N THR A 92 9.79 -13.16 -2.30
CA THR A 92 10.03 -12.44 -1.04
C THR A 92 10.35 -13.42 0.09
N LEU A 93 9.56 -14.47 0.23
CA LEU A 93 9.76 -15.49 1.27
C LEU A 93 11.09 -16.23 1.07
N GLU A 94 11.45 -16.59 -0.16
CA GLU A 94 12.76 -17.22 -0.48
C GLU A 94 13.93 -16.29 -0.11
N LYS A 95 13.84 -15.00 -0.43
CA LYS A 95 14.87 -14.03 -0.06
C LYS A 95 15.02 -13.86 1.45
N ILE A 96 13.90 -13.86 2.20
CA ILE A 96 13.94 -13.83 3.67
C ILE A 96 14.62 -15.08 4.21
N ARG A 97 14.25 -16.26 3.72
CA ARG A 97 14.85 -17.55 4.10
C ARG A 97 16.35 -17.58 3.86
N ASP A 98 16.78 -17.11 2.68
CA ASP A 98 18.17 -17.19 2.25
C ASP A 98 19.02 -16.03 2.80
N SER A 99 18.39 -15.08 3.47
CA SER A 99 19.06 -13.94 4.09
C SER A 99 19.96 -14.40 5.23
N LYS A 100 21.22 -13.92 5.20
CA LYS A 100 22.17 -14.08 6.31
C LYS A 100 22.03 -12.97 7.36
N ASP A 101 21.10 -12.04 7.16
CA ASP A 101 20.88 -10.94 8.09
C ASP A 101 20.16 -11.46 9.35
N LYS A 102 20.82 -11.31 10.50
CA LYS A 102 20.26 -11.68 11.81
C LYS A 102 18.93 -10.98 12.11
N LYS A 103 18.71 -9.82 11.52
CA LYS A 103 17.44 -9.09 11.65
C LYS A 103 16.27 -9.85 11.03
N CYS A 104 16.51 -10.71 10.02
CA CYS A 104 15.49 -11.55 9.43
C CYS A 104 15.22 -12.83 10.25
N SER A 105 16.16 -13.30 11.08
CA SER A 105 15.97 -14.50 11.91
C SER A 105 14.98 -14.30 13.06
N ASP A 106 14.78 -13.06 13.50
CA ASP A 106 13.91 -12.72 14.62
C ASP A 106 12.49 -12.35 14.19
N LEU A 107 12.19 -12.46 12.89
CA LEU A 107 10.89 -12.14 12.33
C LEU A 107 9.84 -13.15 12.78
N LYS A 108 8.76 -12.63 13.37
CA LYS A 108 7.65 -13.46 13.87
C LYS A 108 6.52 -13.57 12.85
N ASN A 109 6.22 -12.47 12.15
CA ASN A 109 5.10 -12.41 11.22
C ASN A 109 5.39 -11.52 10.03
N ILE A 110 4.97 -11.95 8.85
CA ILE A 110 4.97 -11.15 7.63
C ILE A 110 3.57 -11.10 7.03
N VAL A 111 3.16 -9.92 6.56
CA VAL A 111 1.91 -9.73 5.83
C VAL A 111 2.22 -9.13 4.46
N PHE A 112 1.53 -9.61 3.45
CA PHE A 112 1.53 -9.00 2.13
C PHE A 112 0.30 -8.11 1.98
N PHE A 113 0.54 -6.84 1.77
CA PHE A 113 -0.48 -5.84 1.48
C PHE A 113 -0.50 -5.59 -0.03
N VAL A 114 -1.55 -6.05 -0.70
CA VAL A 114 -1.64 -6.04 -2.15
C VAL A 114 -2.84 -5.24 -2.61
N LEU A 115 -2.59 -4.11 -3.27
CA LEU A 115 -3.61 -3.38 -4.00
C LEU A 115 -3.64 -3.88 -5.44
N SER A 116 -4.53 -4.80 -5.72
CA SER A 116 -4.76 -5.29 -7.09
C SER A 116 -6.24 -5.58 -7.26
N ASN A 117 -6.80 -5.09 -8.36
CA ASN A 117 -8.16 -5.43 -8.80
C ASN A 117 -8.19 -6.76 -9.57
N ASN A 118 -7.04 -7.41 -9.80
CA ASN A 118 -6.95 -8.65 -10.55
C ASN A 118 -7.20 -9.86 -9.65
N SER A 119 -7.90 -10.84 -10.21
CA SER A 119 -8.37 -12.10 -9.65
C SER A 119 -7.50 -12.69 -8.52
N ILE A 120 -7.81 -12.27 -7.32
CA ILE A 120 -7.27 -12.76 -6.05
C ILE A 120 -7.54 -14.25 -5.87
N ASP A 121 -8.53 -14.80 -6.57
CA ASP A 121 -8.85 -16.22 -6.54
C ASP A 121 -7.66 -17.10 -6.91
N LYS A 122 -6.85 -16.68 -7.90
CA LYS A 122 -5.60 -17.38 -8.25
C LYS A 122 -4.52 -17.30 -7.17
N VAL A 123 -4.52 -16.24 -6.37
CA VAL A 123 -3.55 -16.06 -5.27
C VAL A 123 -3.95 -16.94 -4.09
N ARG A 124 -5.24 -17.14 -3.86
CA ARG A 124 -5.77 -18.01 -2.79
C ARG A 124 -5.53 -19.49 -3.05
N GLU A 125 -5.24 -19.88 -4.28
CA GLU A 125 -4.83 -21.24 -4.66
C GLU A 125 -3.34 -21.51 -4.45
N TYR A 126 -2.55 -20.48 -4.07
CA TYR A 126 -1.12 -20.66 -3.83
C TYR A 126 -0.87 -21.52 -2.59
N SER A 127 -0.35 -22.72 -2.82
CA SER A 127 0.02 -23.71 -1.80
C SER A 127 1.55 -23.79 -1.60
N GLY A 128 2.26 -22.65 -1.62
CA GLY A 128 3.70 -22.60 -1.39
C GLY A 128 4.10 -22.98 0.03
N ASP A 129 5.39 -23.19 0.28
CA ASP A 129 5.95 -23.52 1.60
C ASP A 129 5.43 -22.55 2.67
N ASN A 130 4.62 -23.08 3.57
CA ASN A 130 3.92 -22.32 4.60
C ASN A 130 4.82 -21.99 5.79
N GLN A 131 6.08 -22.41 5.78
CA GLN A 131 7.00 -22.18 6.89
C GLN A 131 8.39 -21.79 6.39
N ILE A 132 8.86 -20.62 6.80
CA ILE A 132 10.19 -20.12 6.48
C ILE A 132 10.87 -19.69 7.77
N GLY A 133 11.77 -20.56 8.27
CA GLY A 133 12.37 -20.38 9.57
C GLY A 133 11.32 -20.41 10.68
N SER A 134 11.22 -19.34 11.45
CA SER A 134 10.20 -19.15 12.49
C SER A 134 8.89 -18.53 11.97
N ILE A 135 8.80 -18.17 10.69
CA ILE A 135 7.63 -17.52 10.11
C ILE A 135 6.68 -18.59 9.59
N SER A 136 5.47 -18.62 10.14
CA SER A 136 4.34 -19.34 9.56
C SER A 136 3.59 -18.40 8.62
N PHE A 137 3.48 -18.80 7.35
CA PHE A 137 2.77 -18.04 6.33
C PHE A 137 1.54 -18.81 5.84
N THR A 138 0.39 -18.18 5.90
CA THR A 138 -0.82 -18.65 5.23
C THR A 138 -1.44 -17.50 4.45
N ILE A 139 -1.95 -17.77 3.26
CA ILE A 139 -2.61 -16.72 2.46
C ILE A 139 -3.79 -16.12 3.21
N LYS A 140 -4.53 -16.94 3.95
CA LYS A 140 -5.71 -16.50 4.70
C LYS A 140 -5.38 -15.43 5.74
N ASP A 141 -4.26 -15.59 6.44
CA ASP A 141 -3.93 -14.75 7.59
C ASP A 141 -2.89 -13.68 7.26
N ASN A 142 -2.08 -13.91 6.21
CA ASN A 142 -0.93 -13.09 5.89
C ASN A 142 -1.06 -12.31 4.56
N LEU A 143 -2.22 -12.36 3.90
CA LEU A 143 -2.51 -11.58 2.71
C LEU A 143 -3.68 -10.63 2.96
N ILE A 144 -3.45 -9.33 2.75
CA ILE A 144 -4.48 -8.29 2.78
C ILE A 144 -4.62 -7.72 1.38
N THR A 145 -5.83 -7.72 0.88
CA THR A 145 -6.17 -7.23 -0.46
C THR A 145 -7.17 -6.08 -0.38
N THR A 146 -7.38 -5.40 -1.49
CA THR A 146 -8.43 -4.38 -1.62
C THR A 146 -9.81 -4.92 -1.18
N ASN A 147 -10.15 -6.15 -1.56
CA ASN A 147 -11.43 -6.76 -1.19
C ASN A 147 -11.53 -7.04 0.32
N ASP A 148 -10.44 -7.46 0.95
CA ASP A 148 -10.43 -7.69 2.40
C ASP A 148 -10.67 -6.38 3.16
N ILE A 149 -10.06 -5.28 2.71
CA ILE A 149 -10.24 -3.94 3.28
C ILE A 149 -11.69 -3.48 3.14
N ILE A 150 -12.28 -3.61 1.94
CA ILE A 150 -13.67 -3.27 1.66
C ILE A 150 -14.61 -4.12 2.52
N THR A 151 -14.40 -5.43 2.58
CA THR A 151 -15.20 -6.35 3.38
C THR A 151 -15.14 -6.03 4.87
N LYS A 152 -13.96 -5.71 5.40
CA LYS A 152 -13.82 -5.29 6.79
C LYS A 152 -14.55 -3.98 7.07
N ALA A 153 -14.45 -3.01 6.15
CA ALA A 153 -15.16 -1.74 6.29
C ALA A 153 -16.70 -1.90 6.25
N GLN A 154 -17.20 -2.90 5.52
CA GLN A 154 -18.64 -3.23 5.52
C GLN A 154 -19.12 -3.81 6.85
N ASN A 155 -18.28 -4.61 7.51
CA ASN A 155 -18.64 -5.37 8.70
C ASN A 155 -18.23 -4.69 10.02
N ASP A 156 -17.35 -3.69 10.00
CA ASP A 156 -16.87 -2.96 11.17
C ASP A 156 -17.02 -1.44 10.97
N LEU A 157 -18.04 -0.87 11.61
CA LEU A 157 -18.33 0.57 11.52
C LEU A 157 -17.23 1.45 12.10
N ASN A 158 -16.48 0.97 13.08
CA ASN A 158 -15.36 1.73 13.65
C ASN A 158 -14.18 1.76 12.68
N PHE A 159 -13.84 0.61 12.12
CA PHE A 159 -12.86 0.51 11.04
C PHE A 159 -13.28 1.37 9.84
N GLN A 160 -14.53 1.28 9.39
CA GLN A 160 -15.08 2.10 8.31
C GLN A 160 -14.86 3.60 8.53
N LYS A 161 -15.15 4.11 9.74
CA LYS A 161 -14.98 5.53 10.06
C LYS A 161 -13.52 5.97 10.01
N LYS A 162 -12.62 5.15 10.57
CA LYS A 162 -11.17 5.42 10.58
C LYS A 162 -10.61 5.37 9.16
N LEU A 163 -10.93 4.33 8.41
CA LEU A 163 -10.49 4.17 7.02
C LEU A 163 -11.00 5.33 6.16
N TYR A 164 -12.28 5.69 6.24
CA TYR A 164 -12.84 6.83 5.51
C TYR A 164 -12.05 8.11 5.76
N LYS A 165 -11.67 8.38 7.01
CA LYS A 165 -10.86 9.57 7.33
C LYS A 165 -9.51 9.54 6.62
N VAL A 166 -8.79 8.43 6.70
CA VAL A 166 -7.50 8.26 6.01
C VAL A 166 -7.64 8.46 4.50
N LEU A 167 -8.62 7.80 3.88
CA LEU A 167 -8.82 7.90 2.43
C LEU A 167 -9.23 9.31 1.98
N LYS A 168 -10.00 10.01 2.81
CA LYS A 168 -10.38 11.40 2.55
C LYS A 168 -9.20 12.35 2.63
N ASP A 169 -8.38 12.22 3.66
CA ASP A 169 -7.17 13.04 3.83
C ASP A 169 -6.20 12.80 2.66
N GLU A 170 -6.03 11.55 2.24
CA GLU A 170 -5.22 11.18 1.07
C GLU A 170 -5.78 11.75 -0.25
N TYR A 171 -7.08 11.66 -0.45
CA TYR A 171 -7.76 12.24 -1.61
C TYR A 171 -7.57 13.76 -1.72
N GLU A 172 -7.67 14.46 -0.59
CA GLU A 172 -7.47 15.91 -0.55
C GLU A 172 -6.01 16.26 -0.86
N ASN A 173 -5.03 15.55 -0.29
CA ASN A 173 -3.61 15.73 -0.56
C ASN A 173 -3.26 15.46 -2.03
N PHE A 174 -3.79 14.39 -2.61
CA PHE A 174 -3.59 14.06 -4.02
C PHE A 174 -4.09 15.18 -4.95
N ASN A 175 -5.29 15.70 -4.69
CA ASN A 175 -5.85 16.79 -5.48
C ASN A 175 -5.08 18.11 -5.34
N ILE A 176 -4.57 18.43 -4.15
CA ILE A 176 -3.72 19.61 -3.93
C ILE A 176 -2.44 19.49 -4.77
N ASN A 177 -1.80 18.33 -4.79
CA ASN A 177 -0.58 18.10 -5.55
C ASN A 177 -0.81 18.21 -7.06
N ILE A 178 -1.91 17.65 -7.58
CA ILE A 178 -2.29 17.82 -8.99
C ILE A 178 -2.50 19.29 -9.35
N ARG A 179 -3.18 20.07 -8.50
CA ARG A 179 -3.40 21.51 -8.76
C ARG A 179 -2.09 22.29 -8.78
N LYS A 180 -1.18 22.04 -7.85
CA LYS A 180 0.15 22.64 -7.82
C LYS A 180 0.95 22.33 -9.09
N PHE A 181 0.90 21.09 -9.55
CA PHE A 181 1.58 20.68 -10.77
C PHE A 181 1.00 21.37 -12.01
N LYS A 182 -0.32 21.42 -12.15
CA LYS A 182 -0.96 22.14 -13.27
C LYS A 182 -0.59 23.62 -13.29
N GLY A 183 -0.61 24.28 -12.13
CA GLY A 183 -0.18 25.66 -12.01
C GLY A 183 1.28 25.89 -12.39
N ALA A 184 2.20 24.97 -12.01
CA ALA A 184 3.60 25.04 -12.40
C ALA A 184 3.80 24.87 -13.92
N LEU A 185 3.03 23.97 -14.55
CA LEU A 185 3.03 23.76 -16.01
C LEU A 185 2.52 24.99 -16.77
N GLU A 186 1.46 25.63 -16.30
CA GLU A 186 0.92 26.86 -16.90
C GLU A 186 1.92 28.00 -16.82
N LEU A 187 2.62 28.15 -15.69
CA LEU A 187 3.67 29.15 -15.50
C LEU A 187 4.88 28.90 -16.42
N SER A 188 5.30 27.64 -16.59
CA SER A 188 6.40 27.31 -17.49
C SER A 188 6.08 27.56 -18.95
N ASN A 189 4.87 27.23 -19.38
CA ASN A 189 4.39 27.48 -20.74
C ASN A 189 4.19 28.97 -21.04
N SER A 190 3.81 29.78 -20.06
CA SER A 190 3.70 31.24 -20.20
C SER A 190 5.08 31.90 -20.28
N GLY A 191 6.08 31.36 -19.56
CA GLY A 191 7.47 31.81 -19.64
C GLY A 191 8.11 31.56 -21.01
N LEU A 192 7.84 30.42 -21.63
CA LEU A 192 8.34 30.09 -22.97
C LEU A 192 7.77 31.00 -24.07
N LYS A 193 6.50 31.40 -23.99
CA LYS A 193 5.87 32.35 -24.94
C LYS A 193 6.44 33.74 -24.90
N ASN A 194 7.06 34.17 -23.81
CA ASN A 194 7.68 35.49 -23.67
C ASN A 194 9.16 35.51 -24.19
N ILE A 195 9.72 34.38 -24.62
CA ILE A 195 11.08 34.29 -25.18
C ILE A 195 11.05 34.29 -26.72
N GLU A 196 9.89 34.03 -27.34
CA GLU A 196 9.71 34.00 -28.80
C GLU A 196 9.12 35.33 -29.36
N GLY A 197 8.99 36.38 -28.61
CA GLY A 197 8.59 37.75 -28.98
C GLY A 197 9.77 38.68 -28.85
#